data_ffa762173a1e6b8979e60527cf0745b5
#
_entry.id   ffa762173a1e6b8979e60527cf0745b5
#
_cell.length_a   1.000
_cell.length_b   1.000
_cell.length_c   1.000
_cell.angle_alpha   90.00
_cell.angle_beta   90.00
_cell.angle_gamma   90.00
#
_symmetry.space_group_name_H-M   'P 1'
#
loop_
_entity.id
_entity.type
_entity.pdbx_description
1 polymer ?
#
loop_
_entity_poly.entity_id
_entity_poly.type
_entity_poly.pdbx_seq_one_letter_code
_entity_poly.pdbx_strand_id
1 'polypeptide(L)'
;MARRAGLVMRRLTAGSEFNLYTVRSRNLPRDGTIYISAGIHGDEPAATEGFITWAEKNIRQLKRRPFFLVPCINPWGLVNNCRTDSSRRDLNRAFQCEKIPEIAALKRATANRRYSLALTLHEDYDAVGIYMYEIRGALPYWGEALIEAASPHVPADWRPEIEGREAEGGLVRPVLDMKIFEEMGLPEAVYLRLQGCPRVFTIETPSEYGLDRRVRAHVAVIEECIRRVGRRSGAR
;
A
#
# COMPACT_ATOMS: atom_id res chain seq x y z
N MET A 1 -10.88 11.22 -12.80
CA MET A 1 -10.10 11.68 -11.63
C MET A 1 -8.68 12.13 -12.04
N ALA A 2 -7.79 11.31 -12.59
CA ALA A 2 -6.39 11.64 -12.89
C ALA A 2 -6.18 12.94 -13.68
N ARG A 3 -6.90 13.17 -14.80
CA ARG A 3 -6.83 14.41 -15.59
C ARG A 3 -7.19 15.64 -14.76
N ARG A 4 -8.25 15.59 -13.93
CA ARG A 4 -8.68 16.69 -13.05
C ARG A 4 -7.64 17.04 -12.00
N ALA A 5 -6.88 16.05 -11.54
CA ALA A 5 -5.78 16.21 -10.60
C ALA A 5 -4.44 16.62 -11.29
N GLY A 6 -4.39 16.72 -12.60
CA GLY A 6 -3.14 17.02 -13.33
C GLY A 6 -2.14 15.88 -13.33
N LEU A 7 -2.60 14.66 -13.03
CA LEU A 7 -1.77 13.46 -12.98
C LEU A 7 -1.65 12.81 -14.37
N VAL A 8 -0.61 12.03 -14.55
CA VAL A 8 -0.36 11.21 -15.74
C VAL A 8 -0.67 9.76 -15.42
N MET A 9 -1.59 9.17 -16.16
CA MET A 9 -1.86 7.74 -16.12
C MET A 9 -1.00 7.05 -17.20
N ARG A 10 -0.30 5.99 -16.82
CA ARG A 10 0.52 5.18 -17.72
C ARG A 10 0.15 3.70 -17.58
N ARG A 11 -0.04 3.05 -18.70
CA ARG A 11 -0.11 1.60 -18.78
C ARG A 11 1.31 1.04 -18.61
N LEU A 12 1.50 0.14 -17.68
CA LEU A 12 2.78 -0.53 -17.41
C LEU A 12 2.89 -1.84 -18.19
N THR A 13 1.84 -2.64 -18.18
CA THR A 13 1.77 -3.88 -18.96
C THR A 13 0.56 -3.83 -19.89
N ALA A 14 0.71 -4.45 -21.05
CA ALA A 14 -0.43 -4.90 -21.84
C ALA A 14 -0.64 -6.37 -21.44
N GLY A 15 -1.45 -6.59 -20.41
CA GLY A 15 -1.88 -7.93 -20.04
C GLY A 15 -2.72 -8.55 -21.16
N SER A 16 -2.89 -9.86 -21.12
CA SER A 16 -3.74 -10.56 -22.09
C SER A 16 -5.20 -10.10 -21.99
N GLU A 17 -5.69 -9.85 -20.80
CA GLU A 17 -7.08 -9.49 -20.53
C GLU A 17 -7.21 -8.14 -19.83
N PHE A 18 -6.37 -7.86 -18.84
CA PHE A 18 -6.39 -6.62 -18.06
C PHE A 18 -5.04 -5.93 -18.08
N ASN A 19 -5.06 -4.61 -18.05
CA ASN A 19 -3.86 -3.79 -18.06
C ASN A 19 -3.52 -3.30 -16.65
N LEU A 20 -2.24 -3.35 -16.28
CA LEU A 20 -1.73 -2.67 -15.10
C LEU A 20 -1.46 -1.20 -15.40
N TYR A 21 -1.96 -0.31 -14.57
CA TYR A 21 -1.77 1.13 -14.69
C TYR A 21 -1.09 1.73 -13.46
N THR A 22 -0.28 2.75 -13.71
CA THR A 22 0.15 3.71 -12.68
C THR A 22 -0.44 5.08 -12.96
N VAL A 23 -0.66 5.83 -11.88
CA VAL A 23 -1.10 7.22 -11.90
C VAL A 23 -0.10 8.03 -11.10
N ARG A 24 0.53 9.04 -11.71
CA ARG A 24 1.60 9.78 -11.06
C ARG A 24 1.57 11.27 -11.34
N SER A 25 2.19 12.05 -10.48
CA SER A 25 2.44 13.47 -10.74
C SER A 25 3.29 13.64 -12.01
N ARG A 26 3.05 14.72 -12.77
CA ARG A 26 3.80 15.00 -14.02
C ARG A 26 5.28 15.09 -13.72
N ASN A 27 5.61 15.92 -12.75
CA ASN A 27 6.97 16.13 -12.30
C ASN A 27 7.17 15.38 -10.99
N LEU A 28 7.73 14.17 -11.09
CA LEU A 28 8.14 13.40 -9.93
C LEU A 28 9.58 13.77 -9.58
N PRO A 29 9.83 14.32 -8.39
CA PRO A 29 11.17 14.49 -7.91
C PRO A 29 11.85 13.13 -7.72
N ARG A 30 13.17 13.12 -7.67
CA ARG A 30 13.93 11.90 -7.36
C ARG A 30 13.64 11.42 -5.95
N ASP A 31 13.48 12.36 -5.02
CA ASP A 31 13.26 12.12 -3.60
C ASP A 31 11.93 12.74 -3.13
N GLY A 32 11.34 12.19 -2.07
CA GLY A 32 10.18 12.80 -1.42
C GLY A 32 8.83 12.44 -2.01
N THR A 33 8.78 11.55 -3.00
CA THR A 33 7.52 11.05 -3.58
C THR A 33 6.79 10.15 -2.58
N ILE A 34 5.45 10.26 -2.54
CA ILE A 34 4.58 9.37 -1.77
C ILE A 34 4.12 8.24 -2.68
N TYR A 35 4.35 7.01 -2.25
CA TYR A 35 3.90 5.80 -2.92
C TYR A 35 2.63 5.26 -2.25
N ILE A 36 1.62 4.89 -3.04
CA ILE A 36 0.43 4.19 -2.55
C ILE A 36 0.07 3.11 -3.57
N SER A 37 -0.09 1.88 -3.11
CA SER A 37 -0.55 0.74 -3.91
C SER A 37 -1.72 0.02 -3.24
N ALA A 38 -2.51 -0.67 -4.05
CA ALA A 38 -3.60 -1.53 -3.64
C ALA A 38 -3.81 -2.68 -4.63
N GLY A 39 -4.62 -3.66 -4.25
CA GLY A 39 -5.09 -4.71 -5.14
C GLY A 39 -3.99 -5.59 -5.69
N ILE A 40 -2.96 -5.90 -4.92
CA ILE A 40 -1.97 -6.93 -5.27
C ILE A 40 -2.58 -8.32 -5.08
N HIS A 41 -3.43 -8.50 -4.07
CA HIS A 41 -4.33 -9.61 -3.94
C HIS A 41 -5.73 -9.19 -4.42
N GLY A 42 -6.35 -9.99 -5.28
CA GLY A 42 -7.59 -9.59 -5.91
C GLY A 42 -8.83 -9.83 -5.06
N ASP A 43 -8.75 -10.64 -4.04
CA ASP A 43 -9.78 -10.90 -3.03
C ASP A 43 -9.81 -9.85 -1.90
N GLU A 44 -9.07 -8.76 -2.07
CA GLU A 44 -8.96 -7.63 -1.13
C GLU A 44 -9.58 -6.34 -1.72
N PRO A 45 -10.89 -6.30 -2.04
CA PRO A 45 -11.50 -5.20 -2.79
C PRO A 45 -11.52 -3.86 -2.04
N ALA A 46 -11.64 -3.87 -0.69
CA ALA A 46 -11.71 -2.63 0.08
C ALA A 46 -10.41 -1.82 0.01
N ALA A 47 -9.27 -2.46 -0.16
CA ALA A 47 -7.99 -1.81 -0.39
C ALA A 47 -8.01 -0.94 -1.65
N THR A 48 -8.48 -1.50 -2.78
CA THR A 48 -8.62 -0.79 -4.06
C THR A 48 -9.70 0.29 -4.00
N GLU A 49 -10.88 -0.03 -3.44
CA GLU A 49 -11.99 0.93 -3.32
C GLU A 49 -11.67 2.09 -2.36
N GLY A 50 -11.01 1.80 -1.24
CA GLY A 50 -10.55 2.81 -0.28
C GLY A 50 -9.56 3.77 -0.90
N PHE A 51 -8.60 3.23 -1.65
CA PHE A 51 -7.65 4.03 -2.40
C PHE A 51 -8.34 4.97 -3.42
N ILE A 52 -9.26 4.44 -4.24
CA ILE A 52 -9.97 5.21 -5.26
C ILE A 52 -10.86 6.28 -4.60
N THR A 53 -11.61 5.90 -3.56
CA THR A 53 -12.48 6.80 -2.79
C THR A 53 -11.68 7.96 -2.20
N TRP A 54 -10.53 7.69 -1.59
CA TRP A 54 -9.63 8.72 -1.10
C TRP A 54 -9.16 9.63 -2.23
N ALA A 55 -8.69 9.08 -3.35
CA ALA A 55 -8.14 9.85 -4.44
C ALA A 55 -9.16 10.79 -5.09
N GLU A 56 -10.42 10.38 -5.20
CA GLU A 56 -11.50 11.20 -5.75
C GLU A 56 -11.86 12.38 -4.84
N LYS A 57 -11.83 12.19 -3.53
CA LYS A 57 -12.09 13.23 -2.54
C LYS A 57 -10.93 14.21 -2.37
N ASN A 58 -9.67 13.76 -2.66
CA ASN A 58 -8.47 14.49 -2.33
C ASN A 58 -7.70 15.06 -3.55
N ILE A 59 -8.43 15.50 -4.59
CA ILE A 59 -7.83 16.10 -5.81
C ILE A 59 -6.87 17.26 -5.49
N ARG A 60 -7.15 18.07 -4.47
CA ARG A 60 -6.27 19.17 -4.06
C ARG A 60 -4.92 18.68 -3.53
N GLN A 61 -4.90 17.59 -2.76
CA GLN A 61 -3.67 16.98 -2.25
C GLN A 61 -2.86 16.38 -3.40
N LEU A 62 -3.53 15.70 -4.32
CA LEU A 62 -2.93 15.10 -5.51
C LEU A 62 -2.26 16.14 -6.42
N LYS A 63 -2.74 17.40 -6.43
CA LYS A 63 -2.11 18.50 -7.17
C LYS A 63 -0.86 19.07 -6.48
N ARG A 64 -0.84 19.03 -5.15
CA ARG A 64 0.15 19.76 -4.34
C ARG A 64 1.38 18.94 -3.97
N ARG A 65 1.30 17.62 -4.04
CA ARG A 65 2.35 16.70 -3.59
C ARG A 65 2.72 15.72 -4.69
N PRO A 66 3.97 15.26 -4.73
CA PRO A 66 4.38 14.24 -5.67
C PRO A 66 3.87 12.86 -5.22
N PHE A 67 3.06 12.25 -6.07
CA PHE A 67 2.52 10.91 -5.87
C PHE A 67 2.94 9.95 -6.98
N PHE A 68 3.21 8.71 -6.57
CA PHE A 68 3.27 7.54 -7.43
C PHE A 68 2.23 6.53 -6.93
N LEU A 69 1.23 6.27 -7.72
CA LEU A 69 0.00 5.58 -7.34
C LEU A 69 -0.19 4.34 -8.23
N VAL A 70 -0.49 3.20 -7.59
CA VAL A 70 -0.80 1.93 -8.27
C VAL A 70 -2.16 1.45 -7.76
N PRO A 71 -3.26 1.81 -8.44
CA PRO A 71 -4.62 1.57 -7.92
C PRO A 71 -4.98 0.10 -7.79
N CYS A 72 -4.45 -0.75 -8.67
CA CYS A 72 -4.68 -2.19 -8.65
C CYS A 72 -3.50 -2.88 -9.36
N ILE A 73 -2.75 -3.69 -8.61
CA ILE A 73 -1.58 -4.42 -9.15
C ILE A 73 -2.04 -5.68 -9.88
N ASN A 74 -3.08 -6.35 -9.38
CA ASN A 74 -3.64 -7.59 -9.92
C ASN A 74 -5.11 -7.39 -10.37
N PRO A 75 -5.35 -6.71 -11.50
CA PRO A 75 -6.72 -6.49 -11.96
C PRO A 75 -7.44 -7.78 -12.36
N TRP A 76 -6.73 -8.81 -12.82
CA TRP A 76 -7.32 -10.12 -13.09
C TRP A 76 -7.84 -10.75 -11.79
N GLY A 77 -7.04 -10.76 -10.73
CA GLY A 77 -7.43 -11.28 -9.44
C GLY A 77 -8.64 -10.53 -8.86
N LEU A 78 -8.68 -9.20 -9.00
CA LEU A 78 -9.79 -8.38 -8.51
C LEU A 78 -11.12 -8.74 -9.20
N VAL A 79 -11.11 -8.93 -10.53
CA VAL A 79 -12.32 -9.31 -11.28
C VAL A 79 -12.77 -10.73 -10.95
N ASN A 80 -11.83 -11.63 -10.69
CA ASN A 80 -12.10 -13.04 -10.39
C ASN A 80 -12.21 -13.34 -8.88
N ASN A 81 -12.15 -12.32 -8.03
CA ASN A 81 -12.13 -12.46 -6.57
C ASN A 81 -11.12 -13.52 -6.11
N CYS A 82 -9.88 -13.37 -6.54
CA CYS A 82 -8.81 -14.35 -6.32
C CYS A 82 -7.54 -13.68 -5.83
N ARG A 83 -6.94 -14.21 -4.78
CA ARG A 83 -5.69 -13.72 -4.20
C ARG A 83 -4.56 -13.65 -5.22
N THR A 84 -4.42 -14.71 -6.00
CA THR A 84 -3.32 -14.88 -6.95
C THR A 84 -3.63 -14.27 -8.32
N ASP A 85 -2.63 -14.20 -9.18
CA ASP A 85 -2.81 -13.87 -10.60
C ASP A 85 -3.39 -15.04 -11.41
N SER A 86 -3.62 -14.86 -12.70
CA SER A 86 -4.13 -15.90 -13.62
C SER A 86 -3.25 -17.14 -13.73
N SER A 87 -2.00 -17.06 -13.31
CA SER A 87 -1.05 -18.18 -13.26
C SER A 87 -0.90 -18.78 -11.86
N ARG A 88 -1.81 -18.46 -10.93
CA ARG A 88 -1.83 -18.90 -9.52
C ARG A 88 -0.60 -18.48 -8.72
N ARG A 89 0.01 -17.34 -9.05
CA ARG A 89 1.18 -16.79 -8.35
C ARG A 89 0.73 -15.73 -7.35
N ASP A 90 1.25 -15.78 -6.13
CA ASP A 90 1.13 -14.67 -5.18
C ASP A 90 2.12 -13.56 -5.58
N LEU A 91 1.59 -12.48 -6.13
CA LEU A 91 2.40 -11.34 -6.58
C LEU A 91 3.10 -10.64 -5.41
N ASN A 92 2.53 -10.71 -4.19
CA ASN A 92 3.14 -10.12 -3.00
C ASN A 92 4.23 -11.01 -2.37
N ARG A 93 4.66 -12.05 -3.07
CA ARG A 93 5.83 -12.89 -2.76
C ARG A 93 6.86 -12.86 -3.88
N ALA A 94 6.66 -12.02 -4.89
CA ALA A 94 7.36 -12.16 -6.17
C ALA A 94 8.34 -11.00 -6.49
N PHE A 95 8.60 -10.06 -5.57
CA PHE A 95 9.43 -8.89 -5.88
C PHE A 95 10.93 -9.19 -6.08
N GLN A 96 11.42 -10.40 -5.76
CA GLN A 96 12.72 -10.88 -6.22
C GLN A 96 12.69 -11.44 -7.65
N CYS A 97 11.50 -11.77 -8.19
CA CYS A 97 11.35 -12.41 -9.49
C CYS A 97 11.20 -11.36 -10.60
N GLU A 98 12.06 -11.44 -11.63
CA GLU A 98 11.99 -10.54 -12.79
C GLU A 98 11.23 -11.13 -13.98
N LYS A 99 10.80 -12.40 -13.85
CA LYS A 99 10.10 -13.11 -14.94
C LYS A 99 8.59 -12.85 -14.96
N ILE A 100 8.02 -12.24 -13.91
CA ILE A 100 6.60 -11.89 -13.82
C ILE A 100 6.42 -10.50 -14.42
N PRO A 101 5.69 -10.37 -15.54
CA PRO A 101 5.62 -9.12 -16.31
C PRO A 101 5.11 -7.92 -15.48
N GLU A 102 4.11 -8.13 -14.62
CA GLU A 102 3.52 -7.11 -13.75
C GLU A 102 4.56 -6.59 -12.74
N ILE A 103 5.24 -7.51 -12.06
CA ILE A 103 6.28 -7.18 -11.07
C ILE A 103 7.49 -6.53 -11.76
N ALA A 104 7.96 -7.09 -12.86
CA ALA A 104 9.07 -6.51 -13.62
C ALA A 104 8.75 -5.10 -14.12
N ALA A 105 7.53 -4.86 -14.60
CA ALA A 105 7.10 -3.56 -15.07
C ALA A 105 6.98 -2.55 -13.90
N LEU A 106 6.44 -2.97 -12.76
CA LEU A 106 6.34 -2.15 -11.56
C LEU A 106 7.73 -1.81 -11.01
N LYS A 107 8.64 -2.77 -10.90
CA LYS A 107 10.03 -2.56 -10.50
C LYS A 107 10.73 -1.55 -11.42
N ARG A 108 10.59 -1.66 -12.76
CA ARG A 108 11.15 -0.68 -13.70
C ARG A 108 10.55 0.71 -13.51
N ALA A 109 9.25 0.80 -13.25
CA ALA A 109 8.56 2.09 -13.05
C ALA A 109 8.94 2.78 -11.73
N THR A 110 9.31 2.01 -10.71
CA THR A 110 9.74 2.51 -9.38
C THR A 110 11.24 2.67 -9.25
N ALA A 111 12.03 2.10 -10.15
CA ALA A 111 13.49 2.16 -10.12
C ALA A 111 14.02 3.61 -10.09
N ASN A 112 15.16 3.80 -9.41
CA ASN A 112 15.85 5.09 -9.29
C ASN A 112 15.02 6.22 -8.64
N ARG A 113 14.02 5.86 -7.82
CA ARG A 113 13.21 6.80 -7.04
C ARG A 113 13.35 6.50 -5.55
N ARG A 114 13.35 7.56 -4.75
CA ARG A 114 13.30 7.46 -3.29
C ARG A 114 11.96 7.96 -2.80
N TYR A 115 11.15 7.06 -2.32
CA TYR A 115 9.88 7.39 -1.70
C TYR A 115 10.11 7.85 -0.26
N SER A 116 9.42 8.91 0.16
CA SER A 116 9.46 9.36 1.56
C SER A 116 8.48 8.61 2.44
N LEU A 117 7.46 8.05 1.83
CA LEU A 117 6.40 7.26 2.43
C LEU A 117 5.91 6.24 1.40
N ALA A 118 5.66 5.02 1.85
CA ALA A 118 4.97 3.99 1.09
C ALA A 118 3.83 3.41 1.92
N LEU A 119 2.66 3.31 1.30
CA LEU A 119 1.48 2.63 1.83
C LEU A 119 1.13 1.51 0.87
N THR A 120 1.09 0.27 1.36
CA THR A 120 0.54 -0.89 0.67
C THR A 120 -0.76 -1.29 1.35
N LEU A 121 -1.86 -1.23 0.61
CA LEU A 121 -3.19 -1.44 1.17
C LEU A 121 -3.63 -2.86 0.91
N HIS A 122 -4.08 -3.53 1.97
CA HIS A 122 -4.42 -4.94 2.01
C HIS A 122 -5.66 -5.20 2.86
N GLU A 123 -6.11 -6.44 2.83
CA GLU A 123 -7.10 -7.00 3.74
C GLU A 123 -6.63 -8.38 4.21
N ASP A 124 -6.95 -8.71 5.46
CA ASP A 124 -6.66 -10.02 6.02
C ASP A 124 -7.95 -10.71 6.43
N TYR A 125 -8.08 -11.94 5.95
CA TYR A 125 -9.26 -12.80 6.22
C TYR A 125 -9.32 -13.23 7.69
N ASP A 126 -8.17 -13.45 8.33
CA ASP A 126 -8.07 -13.92 9.71
C ASP A 126 -8.00 -12.79 10.75
N ALA A 127 -7.98 -11.53 10.30
CA ALA A 127 -7.93 -10.38 11.19
C ALA A 127 -9.24 -10.17 11.95
N VAL A 128 -9.14 -9.87 13.25
CA VAL A 128 -10.31 -9.54 14.10
C VAL A 128 -10.54 -8.02 14.23
N GLY A 129 -9.59 -7.23 13.75
CA GLY A 129 -9.60 -5.76 13.71
C GLY A 129 -8.57 -5.24 12.70
N ILE A 130 -8.51 -3.91 12.54
CA ILE A 130 -7.47 -3.33 11.70
C ILE A 130 -6.12 -3.50 12.37
N TYR A 131 -5.14 -3.93 11.59
CA TYR A 131 -3.74 -3.91 12.01
C TYR A 131 -2.83 -3.43 10.90
N MET A 132 -1.57 -3.17 11.21
CA MET A 132 -0.61 -2.78 10.21
C MET A 132 0.82 -3.20 10.58
N TYR A 133 1.57 -3.48 9.55
CA TYR A 133 3.02 -3.54 9.64
C TYR A 133 3.61 -2.14 9.49
N GLU A 134 4.25 -1.66 10.55
CA GLU A 134 5.12 -0.48 10.49
C GLU A 134 6.57 -0.96 10.45
N ILE A 135 7.13 -1.11 9.25
CA ILE A 135 8.52 -1.58 9.11
C ILE A 135 9.45 -0.58 9.78
N ARG A 136 10.27 -1.08 10.71
CA ARG A 136 11.21 -0.24 11.48
C ARG A 136 12.08 0.61 10.55
N GLY A 137 12.07 1.91 10.79
CA GLY A 137 12.72 2.90 9.93
C GLY A 137 12.81 4.27 10.60
N ALA A 138 12.28 5.30 9.94
CA ALA A 138 12.35 6.68 10.44
C ALA A 138 11.48 6.92 11.68
N LEU A 139 12.05 7.56 12.68
CA LEU A 139 11.36 8.04 13.88
C LEU A 139 10.82 9.48 13.72
N PRO A 140 9.83 9.89 14.51
CA PRO A 140 9.00 9.05 15.37
C PRO A 140 8.13 8.09 14.56
N TYR A 141 7.68 6.99 15.19
CA TYR A 141 6.70 6.09 14.59
C TYR A 141 5.34 6.77 14.47
N TRP A 142 4.52 6.27 13.53
CA TRP A 142 3.21 6.85 13.24
C TRP A 142 2.06 5.87 13.45
N GLY A 143 2.37 4.59 13.63
CA GLY A 143 1.40 3.50 13.64
C GLY A 143 0.24 3.74 14.59
N GLU A 144 0.52 4.17 15.83
CA GLU A 144 -0.52 4.44 16.83
C GLU A 144 -1.57 5.44 16.33
N ALA A 145 -1.10 6.53 15.73
CA ALA A 145 -2.03 7.54 15.22
C ALA A 145 -2.74 7.12 13.93
N LEU A 146 -2.18 6.20 13.17
CA LEU A 146 -2.84 5.63 11.99
C LEU A 146 -3.95 4.66 12.42
N ILE A 147 -3.69 3.82 13.41
CA ILE A 147 -4.70 2.96 14.04
C ILE A 147 -5.80 3.80 14.68
N GLU A 148 -5.45 4.84 15.44
CA GLU A 148 -6.41 5.76 16.05
C GLU A 148 -7.34 6.40 15.00
N ALA A 149 -6.79 6.84 13.86
CA ALA A 149 -7.56 7.43 12.78
C ALA A 149 -8.56 6.44 12.14
N ALA A 150 -8.20 5.18 12.05
CA ALA A 150 -9.05 4.13 11.46
C ALA A 150 -10.06 3.54 12.44
N SER A 151 -9.77 3.55 13.74
CA SER A 151 -10.55 2.90 14.80
C SER A 151 -12.03 3.27 14.88
N PRO A 152 -12.49 4.50 14.50
CA PRO A 152 -13.91 4.81 14.41
C PRO A 152 -14.66 3.99 13.36
N HIS A 153 -13.96 3.42 12.40
CA HIS A 153 -14.54 2.62 11.31
C HIS A 153 -14.37 1.13 11.56
N VAL A 154 -13.15 0.72 11.91
CA VAL A 154 -12.77 -0.66 12.22
C VAL A 154 -11.89 -0.63 13.47
N PRO A 155 -12.27 -1.28 14.59
CA PRO A 155 -11.46 -1.29 15.80
C PRO A 155 -10.09 -1.92 15.53
N ALA A 156 -9.11 -1.53 16.34
CA ALA A 156 -7.78 -2.14 16.28
C ALA A 156 -7.84 -3.65 16.58
N ASP A 157 -7.00 -4.41 15.92
CA ASP A 157 -6.78 -5.80 16.29
C ASP A 157 -6.11 -5.85 17.68
N TRP A 158 -6.78 -6.49 18.63
CA TRP A 158 -6.37 -6.52 20.03
C TRP A 158 -5.44 -7.68 20.35
N ARG A 159 -5.20 -8.61 19.41
CA ARG A 159 -4.39 -9.80 19.64
C ARG A 159 -2.94 -9.40 19.93
N PRO A 160 -2.29 -10.06 20.91
CA PRO A 160 -0.88 -9.81 21.24
C PRO A 160 0.08 -10.45 20.22
N GLU A 161 -0.43 -11.30 19.35
CA GLU A 161 0.29 -11.95 18.26
C GLU A 161 -0.57 -11.95 16.98
N ILE A 162 0.01 -11.52 15.88
CA ILE A 162 -0.60 -11.49 14.54
C ILE A 162 0.38 -12.12 13.57
N GLU A 163 -0.06 -13.12 12.81
CA GLU A 163 0.75 -13.88 11.84
C GLU A 163 2.09 -14.39 12.45
N GLY A 164 2.06 -14.88 13.68
CA GLY A 164 3.24 -15.40 14.39
C GLY A 164 4.23 -14.31 14.82
N ARG A 165 3.82 -13.05 14.89
CA ARG A 165 4.63 -11.91 15.30
C ARG A 165 3.98 -11.16 16.44
N GLU A 166 4.82 -10.69 17.37
CA GLU A 166 4.38 -9.82 18.46
C GLU A 166 3.67 -8.58 17.91
N ALA A 167 2.51 -8.27 18.49
CA ALA A 167 1.68 -7.14 18.11
C ALA A 167 1.18 -6.40 19.35
N GLU A 168 1.05 -5.08 19.26
CA GLU A 168 0.50 -4.23 20.30
C GLU A 168 -0.46 -3.23 19.68
N GLY A 169 -1.76 -3.28 20.09
CA GLY A 169 -2.78 -2.35 19.60
C GLY A 169 -2.94 -2.33 18.08
N GLY A 170 -2.84 -3.48 17.42
CA GLY A 170 -2.88 -3.60 15.97
C GLY A 170 -1.58 -3.22 15.24
N LEU A 171 -0.46 -3.08 15.96
CA LEU A 171 0.82 -2.72 15.36
C LEU A 171 1.81 -3.88 15.42
N VAL A 172 2.31 -4.28 14.28
CA VAL A 172 3.41 -5.22 14.11
C VAL A 172 4.63 -4.45 13.62
N ARG A 173 5.73 -4.46 14.37
CA ARG A 173 6.98 -3.76 14.04
C ARG A 173 8.13 -4.73 13.84
N PRO A 174 8.17 -5.45 12.71
CA PRO A 174 9.16 -6.48 12.47
C PRO A 174 10.56 -5.89 12.31
N VAL A 175 11.54 -6.63 12.81
CA VAL A 175 12.92 -6.51 12.34
C VAL A 175 13.00 -7.32 11.04
N LEU A 176 13.52 -6.71 9.98
CA LEU A 176 13.66 -7.41 8.70
C LEU A 176 14.79 -8.43 8.78
N ASP A 177 14.45 -9.69 8.67
CA ASP A 177 15.39 -10.79 8.44
C ASP A 177 15.27 -11.23 6.98
N MET A 178 16.31 -10.96 6.20
CA MET A 178 16.31 -11.27 4.77
C MET A 178 16.27 -12.77 4.47
N LYS A 179 16.73 -13.64 5.38
CA LYS A 179 16.66 -15.09 5.21
C LYS A 179 15.22 -15.60 5.10
N ILE A 180 14.30 -15.01 5.85
CA ILE A 180 12.88 -15.35 5.77
C ILE A 180 12.34 -15.11 4.36
N PHE A 181 12.77 -14.03 3.71
CA PHE A 181 12.28 -13.67 2.37
C PHE A 181 12.95 -14.45 1.24
N GLU A 182 14.09 -15.10 1.48
CA GLU A 182 14.70 -16.05 0.55
C GLU A 182 13.79 -17.28 0.36
N GLU A 183 13.12 -17.74 1.43
CA GLU A 183 12.24 -18.91 1.41
C GLU A 183 10.80 -18.53 1.06
N MET A 184 10.25 -17.49 1.72
CA MET A 184 8.84 -17.12 1.61
C MET A 184 8.54 -16.20 0.43
N GLY A 185 9.56 -15.66 -0.26
CA GLY A 185 9.42 -14.64 -1.29
C GLY A 185 9.37 -13.21 -0.74
N LEU A 186 9.67 -12.25 -1.58
CA LEU A 186 9.84 -10.84 -1.21
C LEU A 186 8.53 -10.05 -1.43
N PRO A 187 7.90 -9.53 -0.34
CA PRO A 187 6.73 -8.65 -0.45
C PRO A 187 7.06 -7.27 -1.00
N GLU A 188 6.05 -6.58 -1.56
CA GLU A 188 6.15 -5.20 -2.06
C GLU A 188 6.69 -4.23 -1.01
N ALA A 189 6.14 -4.26 0.20
CA ALA A 189 6.54 -3.36 1.28
C ALA A 189 8.02 -3.50 1.65
N VAL A 190 8.52 -4.74 1.71
CA VAL A 190 9.94 -5.02 1.98
C VAL A 190 10.80 -4.53 0.82
N TYR A 191 10.41 -4.80 -0.43
CA TYR A 191 11.10 -4.27 -1.60
C TYR A 191 11.23 -2.73 -1.54
N LEU A 192 10.15 -2.00 -1.25
CA LEU A 192 10.17 -0.54 -1.13
C LEU A 192 11.08 -0.08 0.02
N ARG A 193 11.11 -0.80 1.14
CA ARG A 193 12.01 -0.52 2.25
C ARG A 193 13.47 -0.71 1.84
N LEU A 194 13.80 -1.75 1.11
CA LEU A 194 15.14 -2.02 0.57
C LEU A 194 15.56 -0.98 -0.49
N GLN A 195 14.60 -0.40 -1.22
CA GLN A 195 14.85 0.76 -2.11
C GLN A 195 15.08 2.07 -1.35
N GLY A 196 15.17 2.01 -0.02
CA GLY A 196 15.50 3.17 0.84
C GLY A 196 14.29 4.00 1.26
N CYS A 197 13.05 3.52 1.11
CA CYS A 197 11.89 4.20 1.67
C CYS A 197 11.96 4.17 3.21
N PRO A 198 12.03 5.34 3.89
CA PRO A 198 12.24 5.37 5.34
C PRO A 198 10.97 5.02 6.14
N ARG A 199 9.78 5.11 5.52
CA ARG A 199 8.49 4.85 6.13
C ARG A 199 7.66 3.97 5.22
N VAL A 200 7.43 2.75 5.63
CA VAL A 200 6.64 1.78 4.89
C VAL A 200 5.60 1.18 5.83
N PHE A 201 4.35 1.24 5.41
CA PHE A 201 3.22 0.64 6.11
C PHE A 201 2.52 -0.33 5.18
N THR A 202 2.22 -1.52 5.68
CA THR A 202 1.22 -2.42 5.12
C THR A 202 0.00 -2.34 6.00
N ILE A 203 -1.14 -1.95 5.45
CA ILE A 203 -2.39 -1.75 6.18
C ILE A 203 -3.29 -2.93 5.88
N GLU A 204 -3.77 -3.60 6.92
CA GLU A 204 -4.62 -4.79 6.83
C GLU A 204 -5.97 -4.51 7.48
N THR A 205 -7.03 -4.50 6.69
CA THR A 205 -8.39 -4.44 7.23
C THR A 205 -9.03 -5.83 7.27
N PRO A 206 -9.81 -6.16 8.31
CA PRO A 206 -10.41 -7.48 8.46
C PRO A 206 -11.53 -7.73 7.43
N SER A 207 -11.40 -8.76 6.61
CA SER A 207 -12.35 -9.09 5.54
C SER A 207 -13.77 -9.36 6.03
N GLU A 208 -13.96 -9.79 7.29
CA GLU A 208 -15.25 -10.05 7.91
C GLU A 208 -16.09 -8.78 8.18
N TYR A 209 -15.48 -7.60 8.18
CA TYR A 209 -16.23 -6.35 8.33
C TYR A 209 -16.87 -5.92 7.02
N GLY A 210 -18.01 -5.23 7.10
CA GLY A 210 -18.70 -4.70 5.94
C GLY A 210 -17.78 -3.82 5.08
N LEU A 211 -17.84 -3.99 3.76
CA LEU A 211 -16.97 -3.34 2.78
C LEU A 211 -16.83 -1.82 3.01
N ASP A 212 -17.95 -1.13 3.25
CA ASP A 212 -18.01 0.30 3.50
C ASP A 212 -17.19 0.74 4.74
N ARG A 213 -17.16 -0.07 5.80
CA ARG A 213 -16.34 0.19 7.00
C ARG A 213 -14.85 0.06 6.69
N ARG A 214 -14.46 -1.00 5.97
CA ARG A 214 -13.07 -1.25 5.56
C ARG A 214 -12.57 -0.16 4.62
N VAL A 215 -13.37 0.24 3.64
CA VAL A 215 -13.09 1.37 2.73
C VAL A 215 -12.83 2.65 3.52
N ARG A 216 -13.70 2.98 4.50
CA ARG A 216 -13.50 4.18 5.34
C ARG A 216 -12.25 4.08 6.20
N ALA A 217 -11.91 2.92 6.72
CA ALA A 217 -10.67 2.72 7.47
C ALA A 217 -9.43 3.00 6.60
N HIS A 218 -9.37 2.46 5.39
CA HIS A 218 -8.30 2.77 4.45
C HIS A 218 -8.20 4.27 4.12
N VAL A 219 -9.33 4.91 3.85
CA VAL A 219 -9.38 6.36 3.61
C VAL A 219 -8.80 7.14 4.79
N ALA A 220 -9.21 6.82 6.02
CA ALA A 220 -8.76 7.49 7.23
C ALA A 220 -7.24 7.35 7.45
N VAL A 221 -6.70 6.14 7.23
CA VAL A 221 -5.24 5.90 7.32
C VAL A 221 -4.48 6.72 6.28
N ILE A 222 -4.93 6.74 5.03
CA ILE A 222 -4.27 7.51 3.97
C ILE A 222 -4.29 9.01 4.32
N GLU A 223 -5.44 9.54 4.75
CA GLU A 223 -5.57 10.96 5.13
C GLU A 223 -4.64 11.34 6.27
N GLU A 224 -4.56 10.52 7.32
CA GLU A 224 -3.66 10.76 8.44
C GLU A 224 -2.18 10.73 8.02
N CYS A 225 -1.78 9.76 7.19
CA CYS A 225 -0.43 9.71 6.63
C CYS A 225 -0.07 10.99 5.86
N ILE A 226 -0.97 11.45 4.98
CA ILE A 226 -0.74 12.66 4.17
C ILE A 226 -0.69 13.91 5.06
N ARG A 227 -1.52 13.99 6.10
CA ARG A 227 -1.51 15.07 7.08
C ARG A 227 -0.15 15.16 7.80
N ARG A 228 0.41 14.00 8.19
CA ARG A 228 1.72 13.91 8.87
C ARG A 228 2.89 14.29 8.00
N VAL A 229 2.87 13.90 6.73
CA VAL A 229 3.86 14.38 5.74
C VAL A 229 3.84 15.92 5.64
N GLY A 230 2.64 16.53 5.75
CA GLY A 230 2.48 18.00 5.66
C GLY A 230 3.07 18.79 6.83
N ARG A 231 2.98 18.26 8.03
CA ARG A 231 3.48 18.94 9.23
C ARG A 231 5.00 19.08 9.27
N ARG A 232 5.75 18.15 8.65
CA ARG A 232 7.21 18.21 8.57
C ARG A 232 7.73 19.27 7.60
N SER A 233 6.95 19.65 6.58
CA SER A 233 7.35 20.68 5.62
C SER A 233 7.20 22.13 6.15
N GLY A 234 6.49 22.30 7.26
CA GLY A 234 6.27 23.63 7.89
C GLY A 234 7.18 23.93 9.10
N ALA A 235 8.07 23.01 9.48
CA ALA A 235 8.97 23.13 10.63
C ALA A 235 10.44 23.35 10.21
N ARG A 236 10.66 24.05 9.11
CA ARG A 236 11.99 24.53 8.68
C ARG A 236 11.99 26.05 8.61
#